data_a4121c8519380a1974f366b3b6eba707
#
_entry.id   a4121c8519380a1974f366b3b6eba707
#
_cell.length_a   1.000
_cell.length_b   1.000
_cell.length_c   1.000
_cell.angle_alpha   90.00
_cell.angle_beta   90.00
_cell.angle_gamma   90.00
#
_symmetry.space_group_name_H-M   'P 1'
#
loop_
_entity.id
_entity.type
_entity.pdbx_description
1 polymer ?
#
loop_
_entity_poly.entity_id
_entity_poly.type
_entity_poly.pdbx_seq_one_letter_code
_entity_poly.pdbx_strand_id
1 'polypeptide(L)'
;YYLPAHAQYWDAPYLEFSKECLPLLRKIYGSIGPVIHLTQESGLIDRMLSIYDRALHHDFETFFENSKTAYTFWMDITAYALSCYHREITKIDHAKAYIDQNYCAENLTLDLVASHAGLSKFYMCKEFHKKYGISPGQYIKELRISQACRLLVTNSDYTIQEIAHMVGYSNDNYFGKVFRASKGLPPDAFRKQSNHYDFMRTVYETQIKSDLG
;
A
#
# COMPACT_ATOMS: atom_id res chain seq x y z
N TYR A 1 -3.09 23.00 -10.44
CA TYR A 1 -2.68 23.13 -11.87
C TYR A 1 -2.26 24.55 -12.11
N TYR A 2 -1.13 24.77 -12.72
CA TYR A 2 -0.66 26.08 -13.18
C TYR A 2 -0.05 25.97 -14.57
N LEU A 3 -0.26 26.98 -15.38
CA LEU A 3 0.34 27.06 -16.71
C LEU A 3 1.78 27.54 -16.55
N PRO A 4 2.79 26.85 -17.11
CA PRO A 4 4.16 27.37 -17.14
C PRO A 4 4.23 28.75 -17.80
N ALA A 5 5.09 29.63 -17.29
CA ALA A 5 5.15 31.04 -17.70
C ALA A 5 5.40 31.25 -19.21
N HIS A 6 5.93 30.26 -19.92
CA HIS A 6 6.21 30.28 -21.36
C HIS A 6 5.13 29.61 -22.21
N ALA A 7 4.10 29.00 -21.61
CA ALA A 7 3.04 28.30 -22.32
C ALA A 7 1.82 29.19 -22.49
N GLN A 8 1.23 29.20 -23.70
CA GLN A 8 0.03 29.98 -24.01
C GLN A 8 -1.26 29.20 -23.81
N TYR A 9 -1.20 27.88 -23.81
CA TYR A 9 -2.32 26.97 -23.60
C TYR A 9 -1.84 25.69 -22.95
N TRP A 10 -2.77 24.90 -22.48
CA TRP A 10 -2.53 23.64 -21.79
C TRP A 10 -3.32 22.52 -22.46
N ASP A 11 -2.63 21.59 -23.11
CA ASP A 11 -3.21 20.32 -23.54
C ASP A 11 -3.02 19.28 -22.43
N ALA A 12 -4.08 18.93 -21.77
CA ALA A 12 -4.04 17.99 -20.65
C ALA A 12 -5.04 16.84 -20.88
N PRO A 13 -4.72 15.88 -21.75
CA PRO A 13 -5.49 14.64 -21.82
C PRO A 13 -5.39 13.92 -20.48
N TYR A 14 -6.52 13.40 -19.98
CA TYR A 14 -6.56 12.70 -18.69
C TYR A 14 -7.32 11.39 -18.80
N LEU A 15 -7.00 10.46 -17.90
CA LEU A 15 -7.70 9.21 -17.73
C LEU A 15 -8.28 9.17 -16.32
N GLU A 16 -9.57 8.89 -16.22
CA GLU A 16 -10.22 8.66 -14.94
C GLU A 16 -10.26 7.17 -14.62
N PHE A 17 -9.87 6.84 -13.41
CA PHE A 17 -9.94 5.49 -12.88
C PHE A 17 -10.95 5.44 -11.74
N SER A 18 -11.63 4.29 -11.61
CA SER A 18 -12.52 4.08 -10.48
C SER A 18 -11.76 4.09 -9.14
N LYS A 19 -12.47 4.37 -8.05
CA LYS A 19 -11.88 4.42 -6.70
C LYS A 19 -11.18 3.13 -6.28
N GLU A 20 -11.51 2.01 -6.90
CA GLU A 20 -10.88 0.71 -6.66
C GLU A 20 -9.41 0.68 -7.10
N CYS A 21 -9.00 1.58 -7.99
CA CYS A 21 -7.60 1.73 -8.40
C CYS A 21 -6.76 2.58 -7.43
N LEU A 22 -7.38 3.29 -6.49
CA LEU A 22 -6.69 4.18 -5.55
C LEU A 22 -5.58 3.51 -4.73
N PRO A 23 -5.72 2.29 -4.20
CA PRO A 23 -4.63 1.65 -3.45
C PRO A 23 -3.38 1.44 -4.29
N LEU A 24 -3.55 1.04 -5.57
CA LEU A 24 -2.43 0.88 -6.49
C LEU A 24 -1.79 2.23 -6.85
N LEU A 25 -2.62 3.24 -7.16
CA LEU A 25 -2.18 4.61 -7.41
C LEU A 25 -1.34 5.17 -6.26
N ARG A 26 -1.79 4.99 -5.02
CA ARG A 26 -1.07 5.46 -3.84
C ARG A 26 0.25 4.75 -3.64
N LYS A 27 0.29 3.44 -3.87
CA LYS A 27 1.54 2.68 -3.80
C LYS A 27 2.57 3.22 -4.79
N ILE A 28 2.14 3.51 -6.01
CA ILE A 28 2.99 4.07 -7.06
C ILE A 28 3.39 5.50 -6.69
N TYR A 29 2.43 6.34 -6.32
CA TYR A 29 2.65 7.72 -5.88
C TYR A 29 3.64 7.80 -4.69
N GLY A 30 3.47 6.94 -3.70
CA GLY A 30 4.39 6.85 -2.56
C GLY A 30 5.79 6.34 -2.93
N SER A 31 5.92 5.62 -4.05
CA SER A 31 7.20 5.08 -4.52
C SER A 31 7.97 6.05 -5.41
N ILE A 32 7.29 6.68 -6.36
CA ILE A 32 7.92 7.49 -7.42
C ILE A 32 7.52 8.97 -7.40
N GLY A 33 6.60 9.35 -6.52
CA GLY A 33 6.10 10.74 -6.42
C GLY A 33 4.95 11.05 -7.39
N PRO A 34 4.46 12.30 -7.37
CA PRO A 34 3.27 12.72 -8.10
C PRO A 34 3.49 13.02 -9.58
N VAL A 35 4.73 13.06 -10.04
CA VAL A 35 5.09 13.45 -11.39
C VAL A 35 6.00 12.39 -12.00
N ILE A 36 5.61 11.87 -13.14
CA ILE A 36 6.41 10.94 -13.95
C ILE A 36 6.81 11.68 -15.21
N HIS A 37 8.11 11.85 -15.42
CA HIS A 37 8.63 12.43 -16.64
C HIS A 37 8.72 11.36 -17.74
N LEU A 38 7.91 11.51 -18.79
CA LEU A 38 7.93 10.61 -19.94
C LEU A 38 8.92 11.13 -20.96
N THR A 39 9.74 10.24 -21.51
CA THR A 39 10.58 10.53 -22.68
C THR A 39 9.81 10.18 -23.95
N GLN A 40 10.13 10.84 -25.06
CA GLN A 40 9.51 10.55 -26.35
C GLN A 40 9.80 9.11 -26.81
N GLU A 41 10.96 8.59 -26.45
CA GLU A 41 11.38 7.21 -26.76
C GLU A 41 10.56 6.14 -26.04
N SER A 42 9.86 6.50 -24.95
CA SER A 42 9.02 5.56 -24.21
C SER A 42 7.80 5.06 -25.00
N GLY A 43 7.36 5.78 -26.03
CA GLY A 43 6.15 5.51 -26.81
C GLY A 43 4.84 5.68 -26.03
N LEU A 44 4.91 6.06 -24.74
CA LEU A 44 3.72 6.18 -23.88
C LEU A 44 2.87 7.39 -24.23
N ILE A 45 3.50 8.47 -24.68
CA ILE A 45 2.79 9.68 -25.12
C ILE A 45 1.96 9.36 -26.38
N ASP A 46 2.57 8.73 -27.38
CA ASP A 46 1.89 8.35 -28.63
C ASP A 46 0.74 7.37 -28.34
N ARG A 47 0.96 6.44 -27.42
CA ARG A 47 -0.07 5.49 -27.00
C ARG A 47 -1.24 6.19 -26.29
N MET A 48 -0.97 7.14 -25.41
CA MET A 48 -2.00 7.95 -24.76
C MET A 48 -2.81 8.76 -25.77
N LEU A 49 -2.15 9.39 -26.74
CA LEU A 49 -2.81 10.14 -27.80
C LEU A 49 -3.67 9.23 -28.68
N SER A 50 -3.18 8.02 -29.00
CA SER A 50 -3.97 7.02 -29.74
C SER A 50 -5.22 6.58 -28.98
N ILE A 51 -5.11 6.36 -27.67
CA ILE A 51 -6.28 6.03 -26.82
C ILE A 51 -7.27 7.18 -26.81
N TYR A 52 -6.79 8.40 -26.67
CA TYR A 52 -7.62 9.61 -26.69
C TYR A 52 -8.35 9.76 -28.03
N ASP A 53 -7.65 9.59 -29.15
CA ASP A 53 -8.23 9.67 -30.50
C ASP A 53 -9.33 8.62 -30.71
N ARG A 54 -9.08 7.37 -30.33
CA ARG A 54 -10.09 6.29 -30.34
C ARG A 54 -11.29 6.61 -29.48
N ALA A 55 -11.08 7.23 -28.31
CA ALA A 55 -12.18 7.63 -27.43
C ALA A 55 -13.03 8.75 -28.05
N LEU A 56 -12.41 9.72 -28.70
CA LEU A 56 -13.12 10.80 -29.42
C LEU A 56 -13.98 10.29 -30.56
N HIS A 57 -13.53 9.27 -31.29
CA HIS A 57 -14.24 8.68 -32.42
C HIS A 57 -15.19 7.53 -32.02
N HIS A 58 -15.31 7.24 -30.72
CA HIS A 58 -16.10 6.11 -30.20
C HIS A 58 -15.68 4.74 -30.78
N ASP A 59 -14.40 4.56 -31.08
CA ASP A 59 -13.79 3.40 -31.73
C ASP A 59 -13.51 2.23 -30.76
N PHE A 60 -14.29 2.09 -29.70
CA PHE A 60 -14.25 0.93 -28.80
C PHE A 60 -15.50 0.09 -29.03
N GLU A 61 -15.31 -1.17 -29.44
CA GLU A 61 -16.42 -2.08 -29.72
C GLU A 61 -17.25 -2.41 -28.47
N THR A 62 -16.59 -2.44 -27.31
CA THR A 62 -17.24 -2.80 -26.03
C THR A 62 -16.70 -1.99 -24.86
N PHE A 63 -17.50 -1.88 -23.80
CA PHE A 63 -17.07 -1.33 -22.52
C PHE A 63 -15.85 -2.06 -21.94
N PHE A 64 -15.76 -3.38 -22.15
CA PHE A 64 -14.63 -4.20 -21.68
C PHE A 64 -13.34 -3.89 -22.44
N GLU A 65 -13.42 -3.61 -23.73
CA GLU A 65 -12.25 -3.20 -24.52
C GLU A 65 -11.70 -1.87 -24.03
N ASN A 66 -12.56 -0.90 -23.78
CA ASN A 66 -12.18 0.39 -23.23
C ASN A 66 -11.47 0.21 -21.86
N SER A 67 -12.09 -0.54 -20.94
CA SER A 67 -11.52 -0.81 -19.62
C SER A 67 -10.18 -1.54 -19.72
N LYS A 68 -10.06 -2.54 -20.60
CA LYS A 68 -8.82 -3.28 -20.84
C LYS A 68 -7.72 -2.36 -21.38
N THR A 69 -8.05 -1.49 -22.31
CA THR A 69 -7.10 -0.55 -22.91
C THR A 69 -6.58 0.45 -21.86
N ALA A 70 -7.46 1.05 -21.08
CA ALA A 70 -7.09 1.96 -20.01
C ALA A 70 -6.22 1.28 -18.94
N TYR A 71 -6.60 0.07 -18.52
CA TYR A 71 -5.84 -0.70 -17.53
C TYR A 71 -4.46 -1.12 -18.05
N THR A 72 -4.37 -1.57 -19.30
CA THR A 72 -3.09 -1.94 -19.92
C THR A 72 -2.16 -0.73 -20.00
N PHE A 73 -2.67 0.40 -20.44
CA PHE A 73 -1.90 1.65 -20.49
C PHE A 73 -1.41 2.09 -19.11
N TRP A 74 -2.27 1.93 -18.08
CA TRP A 74 -1.89 2.18 -16.70
C TRP A 74 -0.74 1.28 -16.23
N MET A 75 -0.79 -0.01 -16.55
CA MET A 75 0.29 -0.94 -16.21
C MET A 75 1.60 -0.60 -16.93
N ASP A 76 1.54 -0.16 -18.19
CA ASP A 76 2.72 0.26 -18.94
C ASP A 76 3.37 1.52 -18.37
N ILE A 77 2.59 2.55 -18.02
CA ILE A 77 3.10 3.75 -17.31
C ILE A 77 3.74 3.34 -15.99
N THR A 78 3.10 2.44 -15.24
CA THR A 78 3.62 1.96 -13.97
C THR A 78 4.95 1.25 -14.12
N ALA A 79 5.05 0.35 -15.11
CA ALA A 79 6.28 -0.38 -15.39
C ALA A 79 7.41 0.57 -15.81
N TYR A 80 7.11 1.52 -16.70
CA TYR A 80 8.05 2.57 -17.12
C TYR A 80 8.52 3.41 -15.93
N ALA A 81 7.59 3.92 -15.13
CA ALA A 81 7.91 4.73 -13.97
C ALA A 81 8.81 3.98 -12.97
N LEU A 82 8.53 2.72 -12.71
CA LEU A 82 9.36 1.88 -11.84
C LEU A 82 10.74 1.60 -12.45
N SER A 83 10.84 1.46 -13.77
CA SER A 83 12.13 1.25 -14.45
C SER A 83 13.02 2.50 -14.43
N CYS A 84 12.42 3.69 -14.53
CA CYS A 84 13.14 4.96 -14.44
C CYS A 84 13.50 5.35 -13.00
N TYR A 85 12.85 4.73 -12.03
CA TYR A 85 13.01 5.08 -10.64
C TYR A 85 14.17 4.32 -10.00
N HIS A 86 15.36 4.85 -10.12
CA HIS A 86 16.52 4.44 -9.33
C HIS A 86 16.40 5.05 -7.92
N ARG A 87 15.54 4.44 -7.09
CA ARG A 87 15.53 4.78 -5.67
C ARG A 87 16.77 4.20 -5.02
N GLU A 88 17.65 5.06 -4.55
CA GLU A 88 18.68 4.60 -3.61
C GLU A 88 17.98 3.95 -2.42
N ILE A 89 18.24 2.66 -2.23
CA ILE A 89 17.76 1.92 -1.07
C ILE A 89 18.46 2.51 0.15
N THR A 90 17.71 3.23 0.95
CA THR A 90 18.24 3.90 2.15
C THR A 90 18.31 2.92 3.32
N LYS A 91 19.11 3.23 4.34
CA LYS A 91 19.11 2.47 5.59
C LYS A 91 17.73 2.36 6.25
N ILE A 92 16.84 3.32 6.01
CA ILE A 92 15.44 3.27 6.48
C ILE A 92 14.62 2.22 5.71
N ASP A 93 14.90 2.02 4.42
CA ASP A 93 14.27 0.93 3.66
C ASP A 93 14.75 -0.43 4.15
N HIS A 94 16.02 -0.56 4.53
CA HIS A 94 16.53 -1.78 5.18
C HIS A 94 15.83 -2.03 6.52
N ALA A 95 15.63 -0.98 7.34
CA ALA A 95 14.87 -1.10 8.58
C ALA A 95 13.43 -1.60 8.32
N LYS A 96 12.75 -1.03 7.34
CA LYS A 96 11.40 -1.46 6.95
C LYS A 96 11.39 -2.91 6.45
N ALA A 97 12.29 -3.27 5.54
CA ALA A 97 12.40 -4.64 5.03
C ALA A 97 12.67 -5.67 6.14
N TYR A 98 13.48 -5.30 7.13
CA TYR A 98 13.72 -6.16 8.30
C TYR A 98 12.46 -6.34 9.14
N ILE A 99 11.68 -5.28 9.35
CA ILE A 99 10.36 -5.39 10.02
C ILE A 99 9.43 -6.30 9.21
N ASP A 100 9.31 -6.11 7.90
CA ASP A 100 8.42 -6.89 7.04
C ASP A 100 8.71 -8.40 7.10
N GLN A 101 9.98 -8.76 7.28
CA GLN A 101 10.40 -10.17 7.39
C GLN A 101 10.27 -10.75 8.80
N ASN A 102 10.31 -9.91 9.84
CA ASN A 102 10.45 -10.35 11.22
C ASN A 102 9.33 -9.91 12.17
N TYR A 103 8.27 -9.25 11.69
CA TYR A 103 7.22 -8.69 12.56
C TYR A 103 6.52 -9.72 13.45
N CYS A 104 6.49 -11.00 13.03
CA CYS A 104 5.93 -12.09 13.83
C CYS A 104 6.86 -12.57 14.96
N ALA A 105 8.10 -12.16 15.00
CA ALA A 105 9.01 -12.55 16.07
C ALA A 105 8.65 -11.82 17.38
N GLU A 106 8.43 -12.58 18.46
CA GLU A 106 8.06 -12.02 19.77
C GLU A 106 9.13 -11.09 20.35
N ASN A 107 10.40 -11.40 20.07
CA ASN A 107 11.56 -10.64 20.53
C ASN A 107 11.93 -9.47 19.63
N LEU A 108 11.15 -9.15 18.60
CA LEU A 108 11.43 -8.01 17.75
C LEU A 108 11.32 -6.70 18.53
N THR A 109 12.43 -6.00 18.65
CA THR A 109 12.52 -4.69 19.30
C THR A 109 12.95 -3.62 18.31
N LEU A 110 12.65 -2.36 18.61
CA LEU A 110 13.10 -1.25 17.77
C LEU A 110 14.62 -1.08 17.80
N ASP A 111 15.28 -1.52 18.87
CA ASP A 111 16.74 -1.52 18.97
C ASP A 111 17.38 -2.54 18.01
N LEU A 112 16.77 -3.73 17.91
CA LEU A 112 17.15 -4.75 16.92
C LEU A 112 17.02 -4.25 15.48
N VAL A 113 15.87 -3.64 15.16
CA VAL A 113 15.61 -3.06 13.83
C VAL A 113 16.62 -1.98 13.49
N ALA A 114 16.89 -1.06 14.43
CA ALA A 114 17.86 0.01 14.24
C ALA A 114 19.29 -0.52 14.06
N SER A 115 19.68 -1.49 14.90
CA SER A 115 21.00 -2.16 14.80
C SER A 115 21.19 -2.83 13.45
N HIS A 116 20.17 -3.56 12.94
CA HIS A 116 20.22 -4.21 11.64
C HIS A 116 20.39 -3.21 10.49
N ALA A 117 19.76 -2.05 10.58
CA ALA A 117 19.89 -1.00 9.59
C ALA A 117 21.17 -0.14 9.75
N GLY A 118 21.99 -0.41 10.78
CA GLY A 118 23.17 0.39 11.10
C GLY A 118 22.83 1.85 11.45
N LEU A 119 21.76 2.03 12.27
CA LEU A 119 21.25 3.32 12.71
C LEU A 119 21.09 3.36 14.24
N SER A 120 21.10 4.57 14.82
CA SER A 120 20.60 4.74 16.17
C SER A 120 19.05 4.63 16.18
N LYS A 121 18.49 4.08 17.25
CA LYS A 121 17.02 3.97 17.41
C LYS A 121 16.29 5.29 17.22
N PHE A 122 16.81 6.36 17.82
CA PHE A 122 16.20 7.69 17.72
C PHE A 122 16.15 8.19 16.27
N TYR A 123 17.28 8.10 15.57
CA TYR A 123 17.38 8.52 14.16
C TYR A 123 16.47 7.66 13.28
N MET A 124 16.49 6.33 13.45
CA MET A 124 15.63 5.41 12.72
C MET A 124 14.15 5.77 12.92
N CYS A 125 13.68 5.96 14.15
CA CYS A 125 12.29 6.29 14.42
C CYS A 125 11.85 7.60 13.77
N LYS A 126 12.69 8.63 13.83
CA LYS A 126 12.45 9.95 13.24
C LYS A 126 12.34 9.86 11.70
N GLU A 127 13.34 9.26 11.07
CA GLU A 127 13.38 9.18 9.60
C GLU A 127 12.35 8.20 9.04
N PHE A 128 12.05 7.11 9.77
CA PHE A 128 10.97 6.19 9.40
C PHE A 128 9.61 6.89 9.40
N HIS A 129 9.30 7.65 10.45
CA HIS A 129 8.07 8.43 10.51
C HIS A 129 8.01 9.49 9.39
N LYS A 130 9.10 10.21 9.15
CA LYS A 130 9.19 11.19 8.07
C LYS A 130 8.93 10.55 6.69
N LYS A 131 9.43 9.33 6.46
CA LYS A 131 9.38 8.66 5.18
C LYS A 131 8.06 7.91 4.94
N TYR A 132 7.51 7.27 5.98
CA TYR A 132 6.33 6.40 5.86
C TYR A 132 5.07 6.94 6.53
N GLY A 133 5.13 8.12 7.16
CA GLY A 133 3.98 8.75 7.81
C GLY A 133 3.61 8.18 9.17
N ILE A 134 4.15 7.02 9.56
CA ILE A 134 3.86 6.32 10.82
C ILE A 134 5.14 5.94 11.55
N SER A 135 5.06 5.75 12.87
CA SER A 135 6.23 5.26 13.62
C SER A 135 6.49 3.78 13.32
N PRO A 136 7.75 3.30 13.43
CA PRO A 136 8.04 1.88 13.21
C PRO A 136 7.33 0.95 14.20
N GLY A 137 7.08 1.37 15.44
CA GLY A 137 6.29 0.61 16.41
C GLY A 137 4.82 0.49 16.00
N GLN A 138 4.23 1.55 15.48
CA GLN A 138 2.87 1.53 14.92
C GLN A 138 2.81 0.64 13.69
N TYR A 139 3.81 0.71 12.81
CA TYR A 139 3.91 -0.14 11.62
C TYR A 139 3.95 -1.63 11.97
N ILE A 140 4.80 -2.04 12.94
CA ILE A 140 4.84 -3.42 13.44
C ILE A 140 3.47 -3.85 13.98
N LYS A 141 2.82 -3.00 14.77
CA LYS A 141 1.49 -3.27 15.32
C LYS A 141 0.47 -3.52 14.21
N GLU A 142 0.45 -2.69 13.17
CA GLU A 142 -0.49 -2.81 12.06
C GLU A 142 -0.27 -4.10 11.25
N LEU A 143 0.98 -4.48 10.99
CA LEU A 143 1.30 -5.74 10.34
C LEU A 143 0.81 -6.94 11.14
N ARG A 144 1.07 -6.95 12.46
CA ARG A 144 0.64 -8.03 13.36
C ARG A 144 -0.89 -8.16 13.41
N ILE A 145 -1.60 -7.04 13.53
CA ILE A 145 -3.07 -7.05 13.56
C ILE A 145 -3.65 -7.45 12.20
N SER A 146 -3.09 -6.99 11.09
CA SER A 146 -3.52 -7.39 9.75
C SER A 146 -3.37 -8.91 9.56
N GLN A 147 -2.23 -9.47 9.95
CA GLN A 147 -2.01 -10.91 9.89
C GLN A 147 -2.95 -11.69 10.82
N ALA A 148 -3.20 -11.18 12.03
CA ALA A 148 -4.17 -11.78 12.96
C ALA A 148 -5.58 -11.82 12.37
N CYS A 149 -6.04 -10.74 11.72
CA CYS A 149 -7.33 -10.71 11.05
C CYS A 149 -7.40 -11.81 9.97
N ARG A 150 -6.34 -11.97 9.18
CA ARG A 150 -6.28 -13.02 8.16
C ARG A 150 -6.41 -14.41 8.78
N LEU A 151 -5.62 -14.71 9.82
CA LEU A 151 -5.65 -16.01 10.51
C LEU A 151 -7.01 -16.29 11.15
N LEU A 152 -7.64 -15.29 11.77
CA LEU A 152 -8.96 -15.42 12.41
C LEU A 152 -10.05 -15.84 11.43
N VAL A 153 -9.94 -15.44 10.16
CA VAL A 153 -10.94 -15.70 9.11
C VAL A 153 -10.65 -16.95 8.31
N THR A 154 -9.36 -17.20 8.03
CA THR A 154 -8.97 -18.33 7.15
C THR A 154 -8.78 -19.64 7.91
N ASN A 155 -8.59 -19.62 9.23
CA ASN A 155 -8.28 -20.80 10.05
C ASN A 155 -9.13 -20.82 11.31
N SER A 156 -10.23 -21.56 11.27
CA SER A 156 -11.13 -21.73 12.42
C SER A 156 -10.51 -22.52 13.58
N ASP A 157 -9.51 -23.34 13.30
CA ASP A 157 -8.95 -24.34 14.23
C ASP A 157 -7.95 -23.75 15.23
N TYR A 158 -7.34 -22.60 14.88
CA TYR A 158 -6.43 -21.93 15.80
C TYR A 158 -7.18 -21.21 16.93
N THR A 159 -6.72 -21.42 18.14
CA THR A 159 -7.15 -20.64 19.32
C THR A 159 -6.69 -19.19 19.20
N ILE A 160 -7.34 -18.29 19.94
CA ILE A 160 -6.91 -16.88 20.00
C ILE A 160 -5.49 -16.75 20.54
N GLN A 161 -5.12 -17.60 21.51
CA GLN A 161 -3.80 -17.65 22.09
C GLN A 161 -2.73 -18.05 21.06
N GLU A 162 -2.98 -19.10 20.28
CA GLU A 162 -2.08 -19.53 19.20
C GLU A 162 -1.90 -18.43 18.16
N ILE A 163 -2.98 -17.78 17.75
CA ILE A 163 -2.91 -16.65 16.81
C ILE A 163 -2.07 -15.50 17.39
N ALA A 164 -2.26 -15.16 18.68
CA ALA A 164 -1.47 -14.13 19.34
C ALA A 164 0.05 -14.44 19.23
N HIS A 165 0.45 -15.66 19.56
CA HIS A 165 1.84 -16.10 19.43
C HIS A 165 2.35 -16.09 17.99
N MET A 166 1.55 -16.61 17.04
CA MET A 166 1.90 -16.65 15.63
C MET A 166 2.15 -15.25 15.03
N VAL A 167 1.51 -14.23 15.56
CA VAL A 167 1.70 -12.85 15.10
C VAL A 167 2.65 -12.03 15.98
N GLY A 168 3.36 -12.70 16.92
CA GLY A 168 4.45 -12.10 17.69
C GLY A 168 4.05 -11.43 19.02
N TYR A 169 2.90 -11.81 19.60
CA TYR A 169 2.54 -11.40 20.96
C TYR A 169 2.79 -12.54 21.94
N SER A 170 3.61 -12.31 22.95
CA SER A 170 3.87 -13.27 24.04
C SER A 170 2.74 -13.34 25.08
N ASN A 171 1.79 -12.39 25.04
CA ASN A 171 0.67 -12.31 25.99
C ASN A 171 -0.64 -12.08 25.23
N ASP A 172 -1.54 -13.05 25.32
CA ASP A 172 -2.85 -13.08 24.65
C ASP A 172 -3.81 -12.00 25.19
N ASN A 173 -3.75 -11.67 26.48
CA ASN A 173 -4.56 -10.60 27.06
C ASN A 173 -4.13 -9.22 26.50
N TYR A 174 -2.83 -9.01 26.34
CA TYR A 174 -2.33 -7.78 25.73
C TYR A 174 -2.70 -7.72 24.23
N PHE A 175 -2.54 -8.84 23.52
CA PHE A 175 -3.00 -8.96 22.13
C PHE A 175 -4.49 -8.60 22.01
N GLY A 176 -5.36 -9.16 22.84
CA GLY A 176 -6.79 -8.89 22.83
C GLY A 176 -7.12 -7.40 23.00
N LYS A 177 -6.40 -6.69 23.90
CA LYS A 177 -6.54 -5.24 24.09
C LYS A 177 -6.11 -4.45 22.84
N VAL A 178 -4.96 -4.79 22.27
CA VAL A 178 -4.42 -4.12 21.08
C VAL A 178 -5.32 -4.37 19.87
N PHE A 179 -5.79 -5.60 19.69
CA PHE A 179 -6.69 -5.98 18.62
C PHE A 179 -8.02 -5.21 18.70
N ARG A 180 -8.65 -5.19 19.90
CA ARG A 180 -9.89 -4.44 20.12
C ARG A 180 -9.71 -2.94 19.88
N ALA A 181 -8.60 -2.37 20.33
CA ALA A 181 -8.30 -0.95 20.08
C ALA A 181 -8.14 -0.64 18.59
N SER A 182 -7.64 -1.60 17.80
CA SER A 182 -7.44 -1.45 16.35
C SER A 182 -8.70 -1.74 15.51
N LYS A 183 -9.50 -2.74 15.92
CA LYS A 183 -10.65 -3.24 15.13
C LYS A 183 -12.03 -2.95 15.73
N GLY A 184 -12.07 -2.35 16.93
CA GLY A 184 -13.31 -2.08 17.63
C GLY A 184 -13.94 -3.30 18.34
N LEU A 185 -13.52 -4.52 18.01
CA LEU A 185 -14.07 -5.79 18.50
C LEU A 185 -12.96 -6.69 19.03
N PRO A 186 -13.25 -7.54 20.06
CA PRO A 186 -12.34 -8.59 20.47
C PRO A 186 -12.10 -9.62 19.35
N PRO A 187 -10.94 -10.35 19.35
CA PRO A 187 -10.60 -11.30 18.30
C PRO A 187 -11.66 -12.39 18.06
N ASP A 188 -12.24 -12.94 19.13
CA ASP A 188 -13.29 -13.96 19.04
C ASP A 188 -14.59 -13.44 18.42
N ALA A 189 -15.01 -12.22 18.78
CA ALA A 189 -16.16 -11.56 18.17
C ALA A 189 -15.91 -11.24 16.70
N PHE A 190 -14.69 -10.78 16.36
CA PHE A 190 -14.27 -10.54 14.99
C PHE A 190 -14.35 -11.82 14.13
N ARG A 191 -13.85 -12.96 14.65
CA ARG A 191 -13.94 -14.27 14.00
C ARG A 191 -15.39 -14.68 13.68
N LYS A 192 -16.32 -14.49 14.65
CA LYS A 192 -17.72 -14.87 14.50
C LYS A 192 -18.48 -14.00 13.48
N GLN A 193 -18.11 -12.71 13.37
CA GLN A 193 -18.76 -11.79 12.44
C GLN A 193 -18.21 -11.87 11.01
N SER A 194 -16.98 -12.34 10.85
CA SER A 194 -16.31 -12.36 9.58
C SER A 194 -16.66 -13.64 8.83
N ASN A 195 -17.56 -13.56 7.86
CA ASN A 195 -17.55 -14.55 6.80
C ASN A 195 -16.53 -14.15 5.72
N HIS A 196 -16.15 -15.08 4.85
CA HIS A 196 -15.05 -14.87 3.90
C HIS A 196 -15.22 -13.64 2.99
N TYR A 197 -16.45 -13.31 2.62
CA TYR A 197 -16.77 -12.15 1.78
C TYR A 197 -16.68 -10.82 2.53
N ASP A 198 -17.17 -10.76 3.75
CA ASP A 198 -17.10 -9.57 4.59
C ASP A 198 -15.66 -9.23 5.00
N PHE A 199 -14.80 -10.23 5.14
CA PHE A 199 -13.38 -10.02 5.41
C PHE A 199 -12.66 -9.29 4.28
N MET A 200 -12.82 -9.75 3.04
CA MET A 200 -12.19 -9.10 1.89
C MET A 200 -12.66 -7.66 1.77
N ARG A 201 -13.95 -7.41 1.95
CA ARG A 201 -14.52 -6.05 1.97
C ARG A 201 -13.95 -5.20 3.11
N THR A 202 -13.86 -5.72 4.33
CA THR A 202 -13.36 -4.98 5.50
C THR A 202 -11.87 -4.68 5.41
N VAL A 203 -11.05 -5.60 4.87
CA VAL A 203 -9.62 -5.36 4.62
C VAL A 203 -9.44 -4.23 3.61
N TYR A 204 -10.18 -4.25 2.51
CA TYR A 204 -10.13 -3.18 1.50
C TYR A 204 -10.61 -1.84 2.06
N GLU A 205 -11.74 -1.80 2.78
CA GLU A 205 -12.28 -0.56 3.36
C GLU A 205 -11.40 0.01 4.48
N THR A 206 -10.75 -0.83 5.29
CA THR A 206 -9.85 -0.38 6.36
C THR A 206 -8.53 0.13 5.79
N GLN A 207 -8.00 -0.53 4.75
CA GLN A 207 -6.82 -0.08 4.04
C GLN A 207 -7.04 1.26 3.35
N ILE A 208 -8.22 1.45 2.73
CA ILE A 208 -8.64 2.71 2.12
C ILE A 208 -8.79 3.82 3.17
N LYS A 209 -9.33 3.53 4.38
CA LYS A 209 -9.50 4.53 5.45
C LYS A 209 -8.18 4.94 6.09
N SER A 210 -7.25 4.01 6.30
CA SER A 210 -5.90 4.32 6.83
C SER A 210 -5.07 5.13 5.84
N ASP A 211 -5.40 5.01 4.56
CA ASP A 211 -4.70 5.68 3.48
C ASP A 211 -5.33 7.03 3.10
N LEU A 212 -6.55 7.34 3.60
CA LEU A 212 -7.28 8.61 3.37
C LEU A 212 -7.20 9.60 4.54
N GLY A 213 -6.71 9.19 5.69
CA GLY A 213 -6.44 10.03 6.87
C GLY A 213 -4.98 10.41 6.92
#